data_bb7aed6df812238c9607c88374572f8d
#
_entry.id   bb7aed6df812238c9607c88374572f8d
#
_cell.length_a   1.000
_cell.length_b   1.000
_cell.length_c   1.000
_cell.angle_alpha   90.00
_cell.angle_beta   90.00
_cell.angle_gamma   90.00
#
_symmetry.space_group_name_H-M   'P 1'
#
loop_
_entity.id
_entity.type
_entity.pdbx_description
1 polymer ?
#
loop_
_entity_poly.entity_id
_entity_poly.type
_entity_poly.pdbx_seq_one_letter_code
_entity_poly.pdbx_strand_id
1 'polypeptide(L)'
;IVHAGFADIREELAALGITQVDGVMMDLGISSPQIDDPERGFSFMRDGPLDMRMDTTRGLTAAQWLAEASIDDMREVIARYGEERFAF
;
A
#
# COMPACT_ATOMS: atom_id res chain seq x y z
N ILE A 1 2.45 17.04 12.38
CA ILE A 1 1.95 15.79 11.77
C ILE A 1 1.64 16.05 10.32
N VAL A 2 2.07 15.15 9.44
CA VAL A 2 1.85 15.24 7.98
C VAL A 2 1.11 13.97 7.52
N HIS A 3 0.03 14.15 6.76
CA HIS A 3 -0.71 13.05 6.14
C HIS A 3 -0.13 12.77 4.76
N ALA A 4 0.77 11.79 4.68
CA ALA A 4 1.45 11.40 3.44
C ALA A 4 1.92 9.95 3.51
N GLY A 5 2.28 9.40 2.36
CA GLY A 5 2.87 8.06 2.28
C GLY A 5 4.36 8.07 2.62
N PHE A 6 4.90 6.93 3.02
CA PHE A 6 6.33 6.80 3.35
C PHE A 6 7.25 7.13 2.17
N ALA A 7 6.80 6.87 0.96
CA ALA A 7 7.57 7.19 -0.24
C ALA A 7 7.85 8.69 -0.40
N ASP A 8 7.00 9.53 0.18
CA ASP A 8 7.07 10.97 0.06
C ASP A 8 7.86 11.65 1.19
N ILE A 9 8.51 10.87 2.06
CA ILE A 9 9.19 11.40 3.26
C ILE A 9 10.21 12.48 2.93
N ARG A 10 10.97 12.31 1.86
CA ARG A 10 12.00 13.28 1.45
C ARG A 10 11.38 14.62 1.07
N GLU A 11 10.34 14.59 0.25
CA GLU A 11 9.63 15.77 -0.23
C GLU A 11 8.90 16.49 0.91
N GLU A 12 8.30 15.74 1.82
CA GLU A 12 7.61 16.29 2.99
C GLU A 12 8.59 16.98 3.96
N LEU A 13 9.75 16.37 4.20
CA LEU A 13 10.80 16.98 5.02
C LEU A 13 11.36 18.24 4.34
N ALA A 14 11.59 18.19 3.03
CA ALA A 14 12.09 19.34 2.27
C ALA A 14 11.10 20.54 2.35
N ALA A 15 9.80 20.26 2.29
CA ALA A 15 8.77 21.29 2.44
C ALA A 15 8.79 21.96 3.82
N LEU A 16 9.29 21.28 4.84
CA LEU A 16 9.49 21.81 6.20
C LEU A 16 10.88 22.43 6.41
N GLY A 17 11.71 22.48 5.35
CA GLY A 17 13.07 23.01 5.44
C GLY A 17 14.07 22.06 6.12
N ILE A 18 13.73 20.79 6.25
CA ILE A 18 14.56 19.77 6.91
C ILE A 18 15.31 19.00 5.82
N THR A 19 16.66 19.05 5.87
CA THR A 19 17.52 18.35 4.90
C THR A 19 18.22 17.13 5.48
N GLN A 20 18.32 17.04 6.80
CA GLN A 20 18.97 15.94 7.51
C GLN A 20 18.20 15.60 8.78
N VAL A 21 18.17 14.32 9.11
CA VAL A 21 17.60 13.82 10.37
C VAL A 21 18.60 12.86 11.04
N ASP A 22 18.55 12.75 12.36
CA ASP A 22 19.44 11.88 13.11
C ASP A 22 19.00 10.42 13.10
N GLY A 23 17.74 10.17 12.82
CA GLY A 23 17.20 8.81 12.72
C GLY A 23 15.81 8.79 12.15
N VAL A 24 15.39 7.60 11.72
CA VAL A 24 14.05 7.34 11.22
C VAL A 24 13.52 6.07 11.88
N MET A 25 12.29 6.14 12.38
CA MET A 25 11.55 4.98 12.86
C MET A 25 10.27 4.82 12.04
N MET A 26 10.00 3.60 11.61
CA MET A 26 8.81 3.28 10.82
C MET A 26 8.02 2.16 11.49
N ASP A 27 6.70 2.36 11.62
CA ASP A 27 5.77 1.33 12.04
C ASP A 27 4.97 0.88 10.80
N LEU A 28 5.49 -0.14 10.14
CA LEU A 28 4.94 -0.65 8.88
C LEU A 28 3.93 -1.77 9.14
N GLY A 29 2.93 -1.84 8.29
CA GLY A 29 1.91 -2.88 8.36
C GLY A 29 0.51 -2.33 8.22
N ILE A 30 -0.47 -3.09 8.70
CA ILE A 30 -1.88 -2.72 8.71
C ILE A 30 -2.46 -2.84 10.11
N SER A 31 -3.50 -2.05 10.38
CA SER A 31 -4.19 -2.05 11.66
C SER A 31 -5.40 -2.98 11.65
N SER A 32 -5.89 -3.35 12.86
CA SER A 32 -7.12 -4.15 12.98
C SER A 32 -8.33 -3.51 12.30
N PRO A 33 -8.60 -2.20 12.42
CA PRO A 33 -9.72 -1.60 11.69
C PRO A 33 -9.62 -1.76 10.17
N GLN A 34 -8.41 -1.73 9.60
CA GLN A 34 -8.21 -1.93 8.15
C GLN A 34 -8.54 -3.37 7.73
N ILE A 35 -8.20 -4.36 8.56
CA ILE A 35 -8.50 -5.77 8.28
C ILE A 35 -9.98 -6.06 8.52
N ASP A 36 -10.53 -5.55 9.61
CA ASP A 36 -11.88 -5.89 10.07
C ASP A 36 -12.98 -5.24 9.23
N ASP A 37 -12.71 -4.10 8.60
CA ASP A 37 -13.67 -3.43 7.73
C ASP A 37 -13.65 -4.05 6.33
N PRO A 38 -14.72 -4.76 5.89
CA PRO A 38 -14.76 -5.40 4.57
C PRO A 38 -14.60 -4.40 3.42
N GLU A 39 -15.03 -3.15 3.61
CA GLU A 39 -14.94 -2.09 2.59
C GLU A 39 -13.49 -1.70 2.26
N ARG A 40 -12.55 -1.97 3.17
CA ARG A 40 -11.13 -1.70 2.95
C ARG A 40 -10.46 -2.72 2.02
N GLY A 41 -11.02 -3.90 1.85
CA GLY A 41 -10.55 -4.91 0.91
C GLY A 41 -9.29 -5.67 1.30
N PHE A 42 -8.91 -5.69 2.59
CA PHE A 42 -7.74 -6.42 3.08
C PHE A 42 -8.06 -7.83 3.57
N SER A 43 -9.32 -8.13 3.88
CA SER A 43 -9.70 -9.40 4.47
C SER A 43 -10.10 -10.41 3.41
N PHE A 44 -9.56 -11.64 3.49
CA PHE A 44 -10.06 -12.77 2.73
C PHE A 44 -11.18 -13.53 3.47
N MET A 45 -11.44 -13.18 4.73
CA MET A 45 -12.50 -13.79 5.56
C MET A 45 -13.87 -13.14 5.34
N ARG A 46 -13.90 -11.92 4.78
CA ARG A 46 -15.12 -11.15 4.56
C ARG A 46 -15.16 -10.64 3.13
N ASP A 47 -16.33 -10.72 2.51
CA ASP A 47 -16.53 -10.19 1.16
C ASP A 47 -16.66 -8.67 1.17
N GLY A 48 -16.11 -8.03 0.15
CA GLY A 48 -16.12 -6.59 0.00
C GLY A 48 -15.39 -6.14 -1.26
N PRO A 49 -15.36 -4.84 -1.55
CA PRO A 49 -14.63 -4.32 -2.71
C PRO A 49 -13.13 -4.57 -2.55
N LEU A 50 -12.47 -4.91 -3.64
CA LEU A 50 -11.02 -5.14 -3.67
C LEU A 50 -10.30 -3.79 -3.77
N ASP A 51 -10.22 -3.08 -2.66
CA ASP A 51 -9.60 -1.76 -2.56
C ASP A 51 -8.12 -1.86 -2.18
N MET A 52 -7.81 -2.27 -0.97
CA MET A 52 -6.47 -2.46 -0.42
C MET A 52 -5.62 -1.17 -0.32
N ARG A 53 -6.20 0.01 -0.49
CA ARG A 53 -5.46 1.26 -0.28
C ARG A 53 -5.33 1.56 1.21
N MET A 54 -4.14 1.94 1.63
CA MET A 54 -3.92 2.47 2.98
C MET A 54 -4.59 3.83 3.14
N ASP A 55 -4.39 4.72 2.17
CA ASP A 55 -5.07 6.00 2.05
C ASP A 55 -6.16 5.89 0.97
N THR A 56 -7.41 5.85 1.39
CA THR A 56 -8.56 5.70 0.49
C THR A 56 -8.88 6.96 -0.32
N THR A 57 -8.17 8.05 -0.07
CA THR A 57 -8.41 9.32 -0.77
C THR A 57 -7.60 9.49 -2.03
N ARG A 58 -6.65 8.58 -2.31
CA ARG A 58 -5.77 8.69 -3.49
C ARG A 58 -5.24 7.34 -3.93
N GLY A 59 -4.76 7.31 -5.17
CA GLY A 59 -4.17 6.12 -5.78
C GLY A 59 -5.23 5.17 -6.33
N LEU A 60 -4.75 4.11 -6.98
CA LEU A 60 -5.59 3.07 -7.56
C LEU A 60 -5.99 2.03 -6.50
N THR A 61 -7.21 1.54 -6.58
CA THR A 61 -7.61 0.33 -5.86
C THR A 61 -6.90 -0.89 -6.44
N ALA A 62 -6.81 -1.97 -5.69
CA ALA A 62 -6.26 -3.23 -6.20
C ALA A 62 -7.06 -3.74 -7.41
N ALA A 63 -8.39 -3.58 -7.39
CA ALA A 63 -9.24 -3.94 -8.52
C ALA A 63 -8.88 -3.17 -9.79
N GLN A 64 -8.69 -1.86 -9.68
CA GLN A 64 -8.30 -1.01 -10.81
C GLN A 64 -6.92 -1.38 -11.34
N TRP A 65 -5.97 -1.61 -10.44
CA TRP A 65 -4.63 -2.03 -10.84
C TRP A 65 -4.66 -3.38 -11.59
N LEU A 66 -5.38 -4.37 -11.08
CA LEU A 66 -5.52 -5.68 -11.72
C LEU A 66 -6.18 -5.59 -13.08
N ALA A 67 -7.14 -4.67 -13.27
CA ALA A 67 -7.82 -4.49 -14.54
C ALA A 67 -6.88 -3.98 -15.65
N GLU A 68 -5.83 -3.23 -15.29
CA GLU A 68 -4.91 -2.59 -16.24
C GLU A 68 -3.55 -3.29 -16.33
N ALA A 69 -3.15 -4.04 -15.31
CA ALA A 69 -1.83 -4.67 -15.27
C ALA A 69 -1.69 -5.79 -16.30
N SER A 70 -0.49 -5.92 -16.87
CA SER A 70 -0.15 -7.06 -17.71
C SER A 70 -0.03 -8.33 -16.86
N ILE A 71 -0.12 -9.50 -17.51
CA ILE A 71 0.09 -10.79 -16.82
C ILE A 71 1.50 -10.85 -16.22
N ASP A 72 2.51 -10.34 -16.93
CA ASP A 72 3.89 -10.32 -16.44
C ASP A 72 4.05 -9.44 -15.21
N ASP A 73 3.42 -8.28 -15.17
CA ASP A 73 3.42 -7.40 -14.01
C ASP A 73 2.72 -8.05 -12.81
N MET A 74 1.59 -8.70 -13.04
CA MET A 74 0.87 -9.43 -11.99
C MET A 74 1.74 -10.54 -11.39
N ARG A 75 2.38 -11.33 -12.23
CA ARG A 75 3.30 -12.40 -11.80
C ARG A 75 4.46 -11.86 -10.99
N GLU A 76 5.08 -10.80 -11.45
CA GLU A 76 6.20 -10.14 -10.78
C GLU A 76 5.79 -9.65 -9.39
N VAL A 77 4.67 -8.97 -9.28
CA VAL A 77 4.17 -8.44 -8.01
C VAL A 77 3.80 -9.57 -7.04
N ILE A 78 3.09 -10.59 -7.51
CA ILE A 78 2.68 -11.72 -6.69
C ILE A 78 3.90 -12.54 -6.21
N ALA A 79 4.86 -12.78 -7.11
CA ALA A 79 6.06 -13.53 -6.75
C ALA A 79 6.96 -12.74 -5.79
N ARG A 80 7.19 -11.46 -6.08
CA ARG A 80 8.17 -10.64 -5.36
C ARG A 80 7.67 -10.17 -4.01
N TYR A 81 6.46 -9.60 -3.98
CA TYR A 81 5.88 -9.02 -2.77
C TYR A 81 4.97 -9.98 -2.03
N GLY A 82 4.32 -10.90 -2.74
CA GLY A 82 3.50 -11.96 -2.13
C GLY A 82 4.30 -13.20 -1.74
N GLU A 83 5.56 -13.27 -2.17
CA GLU A 83 6.44 -14.44 -1.92
C GLU A 83 5.82 -15.75 -2.43
N GLU A 84 5.00 -15.68 -3.48
CA GLU A 84 4.28 -16.83 -4.04
C GLU A 84 5.10 -17.48 -5.16
N ARG A 85 5.62 -18.67 -4.89
CA ARG A 85 6.47 -19.41 -5.85
C ARG A 85 5.69 -19.97 -7.05
N PHE A 86 4.38 -20.07 -6.96
CA PHE A 86 3.52 -20.57 -8.05
C PHE A 86 2.86 -19.44 -8.84
N ALA A 87 3.36 -18.22 -8.74
CA ALA A 87 2.82 -17.06 -9.46
C ALA A 87 2.95 -17.18 -10.99
N PHE A 88 3.85 -18.04 -11.47
CA PHE A 88 4.14 -18.20 -12.91
C PHE A 88 3.42 -19.38 -13.59
#